data_82fe835ae736721af480a5f5b2865068
#
_entry.id   82fe835ae736721af480a5f5b2865068
#
_cell.length_a   1.000
_cell.length_b   1.000
_cell.length_c   1.000
_cell.angle_alpha   90.00
_cell.angle_beta   90.00
_cell.angle_gamma   90.00
#
_symmetry.space_group_name_H-M   'P 1'
#
loop_
_entity.id
_entity.type
_entity.pdbx_description
1 polymer ?
#
loop_
_entity_poly.entity_id
_entity_poly.type
_entity_poly.pdbx_seq_one_letter_code
_entity_poly.pdbx_strand_id
1 'polypeptide(L)'
;MFTRRTRLLITGGLLTLVILGAVILQSPDPTRTVDEVMANPSGFVDEDFAIRGEVKDGTIDNSSMTFVLHGADYEILVEFVDASVSNGLGDNRTVYAKGVLKYINSVYVFEADIIKTSCPSKYEE
;
A
#
# COMPACT_ATOMS: atom_id res chain seq x y z
N MET A 1 -24.55 44.15 -6.19
CA MET A 1 -23.89 44.04 -4.90
C MET A 1 -24.44 42.89 -4.09
N PHE A 2 -23.58 42.10 -3.53
CA PHE A 2 -24.03 40.97 -2.73
C PHE A 2 -24.48 41.40 -1.35
N THR A 3 -25.57 40.81 -0.89
CA THR A 3 -26.03 41.04 0.47
C THR A 3 -25.08 40.38 1.47
N ARG A 4 -25.22 40.75 2.73
CA ARG A 4 -24.42 40.16 3.79
C ARG A 4 -24.57 38.63 3.83
N ARG A 5 -25.79 38.16 3.61
CA ARG A 5 -26.06 36.70 3.58
C ARG A 5 -25.33 36.02 2.43
N THR A 6 -25.38 36.65 1.25
CA THR A 6 -24.70 36.10 0.06
C THR A 6 -23.20 36.06 0.27
N ARG A 7 -22.60 37.06 0.87
CA ARG A 7 -21.16 37.05 1.17
C ARG A 7 -20.78 35.94 2.12
N LEU A 8 -21.58 35.70 3.13
CA LEU A 8 -21.34 34.63 4.09
C LEU A 8 -21.43 33.27 3.41
N LEU A 9 -22.41 33.07 2.53
CA LEU A 9 -22.59 31.83 1.80
C LEU A 9 -21.41 31.56 0.86
N ILE A 10 -20.96 32.60 0.16
CA ILE A 10 -19.83 32.48 -0.77
C ILE A 10 -18.55 32.14 0.00
N THR A 11 -18.31 32.85 1.10
CA THR A 11 -17.13 32.65 1.93
C THR A 11 -17.13 31.22 2.53
N GLY A 12 -18.27 30.77 3.05
CA GLY A 12 -18.40 29.46 3.62
C GLY A 12 -18.22 28.36 2.58
N GLY A 13 -18.82 28.55 1.40
CA GLY A 13 -18.69 27.60 0.30
C GLY A 13 -17.26 27.48 -0.20
N LEU A 14 -16.58 28.63 -0.34
CA LEU A 14 -15.18 28.66 -0.78
C LEU A 14 -14.29 27.97 0.25
N LEU A 15 -14.50 28.23 1.53
CA LEU A 15 -13.74 27.62 2.60
C LEU A 15 -13.94 26.10 2.61
N THR A 16 -15.17 25.67 2.42
CA THR A 16 -15.49 24.23 2.36
C THR A 16 -14.77 23.56 1.20
N LEU A 17 -14.77 24.19 0.02
CA LEU A 17 -14.08 23.65 -1.14
C LEU A 17 -12.57 23.54 -0.91
N VAL A 18 -11.98 24.53 -0.27
CA VAL A 18 -10.54 24.49 0.04
C VAL A 18 -10.22 23.33 1.00
N ILE A 19 -11.03 23.15 2.02
CA ILE A 19 -10.83 22.07 2.99
C ILE A 19 -10.98 20.71 2.31
N LEU A 20 -12.02 20.54 1.49
CA LEU A 20 -12.21 19.27 0.76
C LEU A 20 -11.05 19.00 -0.18
N GLY A 21 -10.57 19.99 -0.88
CA GLY A 21 -9.42 19.84 -1.76
C GLY A 21 -8.16 19.45 -1.00
N ALA A 22 -7.92 20.06 0.16
CA ALA A 22 -6.77 19.75 0.99
C ALA A 22 -6.83 18.32 1.49
N VAL A 23 -8.00 17.84 1.91
CA VAL A 23 -8.18 16.45 2.37
C VAL A 23 -7.90 15.48 1.24
N ILE A 24 -8.39 15.74 0.04
CA ILE A 24 -8.16 14.89 -1.11
C ILE A 24 -6.67 14.83 -1.47
N LEU A 25 -5.99 15.97 -1.45
CA LEU A 25 -4.57 16.04 -1.78
C LEU A 25 -3.69 15.38 -0.72
N GLN A 26 -4.16 15.33 0.52
CA GLN A 26 -3.42 14.74 1.63
C GLN A 26 -3.84 13.31 1.92
N SER A 27 -4.61 12.70 1.03
CA SER A 27 -5.02 11.30 1.20
C SER A 27 -3.78 10.41 1.31
N PRO A 28 -3.80 9.43 2.22
CA PRO A 28 -2.69 8.49 2.31
C PRO A 28 -2.56 7.70 1.02
N ASP A 29 -1.37 7.16 0.79
CA ASP A 29 -1.12 6.34 -0.38
C ASP A 29 -2.12 5.19 -0.43
N PRO A 30 -2.71 4.94 -1.59
CA PRO A 30 -3.68 3.86 -1.70
C PRO A 30 -3.02 2.51 -1.46
N THR A 31 -3.72 1.65 -0.74
CA THR A 31 -3.31 0.26 -0.59
C THR A 31 -3.94 -0.54 -1.72
N ARG A 32 -3.11 -1.26 -2.45
CA ARG A 32 -3.56 -2.07 -3.57
C ARG A 32 -3.40 -3.53 -3.25
N THR A 33 -4.18 -4.37 -3.92
CA THR A 33 -4.01 -5.81 -3.77
C THR A 33 -2.95 -6.31 -4.74
N VAL A 34 -2.40 -7.49 -4.46
CA VAL A 34 -1.43 -8.12 -5.37
C VAL A 34 -2.06 -8.31 -6.76
N ASP A 35 -3.31 -8.73 -6.81
CA ASP A 35 -4.00 -8.94 -8.07
C ASP A 35 -4.14 -7.66 -8.90
N GLU A 36 -4.45 -6.53 -8.24
CA GLU A 36 -4.54 -5.25 -8.93
C GLU A 36 -3.22 -4.86 -9.59
N VAL A 37 -2.14 -5.01 -8.84
CA VAL A 37 -0.81 -4.62 -9.31
C VAL A 37 -0.34 -5.55 -10.41
N MET A 38 -0.47 -6.85 -10.21
CA MET A 38 0.08 -7.83 -11.13
C MET A 38 -0.79 -8.04 -12.37
N ALA A 39 -2.03 -7.55 -12.36
CA ALA A 39 -2.84 -7.54 -13.57
C ALA A 39 -2.28 -6.56 -14.60
N ASN A 40 -1.60 -5.50 -14.14
CA ASN A 40 -0.97 -4.51 -15.02
C ASN A 40 0.26 -3.92 -14.32
N PRO A 41 1.30 -4.73 -14.09
CA PRO A 41 2.45 -4.29 -13.29
C PRO A 41 3.22 -3.15 -13.94
N SER A 42 3.25 -3.07 -15.27
CA SER A 42 3.98 -2.00 -15.95
C SER A 42 3.46 -0.59 -15.61
N GLY A 43 2.20 -0.48 -15.24
CA GLY A 43 1.61 0.79 -14.83
C GLY A 43 2.00 1.23 -13.42
N PHE A 44 2.63 0.35 -12.65
CA PHE A 44 3.00 0.63 -11.26
C PHE A 44 4.50 0.69 -11.02
N VAL A 45 5.31 0.43 -12.04
CA VAL A 45 6.78 0.44 -11.90
C VAL A 45 7.25 1.84 -11.53
N ASP A 46 8.17 1.90 -10.56
CA ASP A 46 8.77 3.13 -10.03
C ASP A 46 7.78 4.04 -9.30
N GLU A 47 6.61 3.54 -8.98
CA GLU A 47 5.65 4.27 -8.16
C GLU A 47 5.70 3.81 -6.71
N ASP A 48 5.51 4.76 -5.80
CA ASP A 48 5.49 4.49 -4.37
C ASP A 48 4.05 4.20 -3.95
N PHE A 49 3.81 3.00 -3.45
CA PHE A 49 2.47 2.60 -3.00
C PHE A 49 2.56 1.43 -2.03
N ALA A 50 1.43 1.08 -1.45
CA ALA A 50 1.35 -0.07 -0.54
C ALA A 50 0.58 -1.20 -1.20
N ILE A 51 1.01 -2.44 -0.94
CA ILE A 51 0.29 -3.62 -1.40
C ILE A 51 -0.11 -4.48 -0.20
N ARG A 52 -1.17 -5.22 -0.39
CA ARG A 52 -1.67 -6.17 0.60
C ARG A 52 -1.83 -7.53 -0.05
N GLY A 53 -1.39 -8.55 0.65
CA GLY A 53 -1.53 -9.92 0.20
C GLY A 53 -1.19 -10.88 1.32
N GLU A 54 -1.24 -12.15 1.03
CA GLU A 54 -0.84 -13.18 1.99
C GLU A 54 0.53 -13.73 1.61
N VAL A 55 1.34 -14.03 2.61
CA VAL A 55 2.64 -14.66 2.39
C VAL A 55 2.41 -16.08 1.91
N LYS A 56 2.98 -16.42 0.76
CA LYS A 56 2.90 -17.78 0.23
C LYS A 56 3.72 -18.72 1.10
N ASP A 57 3.14 -19.86 1.42
CA ASP A 57 3.75 -20.85 2.31
C ASP A 57 5.13 -21.29 1.77
N GLY A 58 6.12 -21.26 2.66
CA GLY A 58 7.45 -21.73 2.33
C GLY A 58 8.29 -20.80 1.46
N THR A 59 7.86 -19.55 1.27
CA THR A 59 8.59 -18.61 0.39
C THR A 59 9.50 -17.63 1.13
N ILE A 60 9.37 -17.51 2.45
CA ILE A 60 10.20 -16.59 3.21
C ILE A 60 11.64 -17.11 3.21
N ASP A 61 12.52 -16.29 2.64
CA ASP A 61 13.95 -16.60 2.59
C ASP A 61 14.73 -15.52 3.32
N ASN A 62 15.24 -15.86 4.48
CA ASN A 62 15.99 -14.90 5.30
C ASN A 62 17.40 -14.66 4.76
N SER A 63 17.90 -15.53 3.90
CA SER A 63 19.22 -15.34 3.28
C SER A 63 19.18 -14.23 2.22
N SER A 64 18.17 -14.27 1.36
CA SER A 64 17.96 -13.25 0.33
C SER A 64 17.07 -12.12 0.82
N MET A 65 16.42 -12.30 1.95
CA MET A 65 15.44 -11.37 2.52
C MET A 65 14.30 -11.08 1.55
N THR A 66 13.72 -12.15 1.05
CA THR A 66 12.60 -12.08 0.11
C THR A 66 11.49 -13.04 0.53
N PHE A 67 10.30 -12.75 0.07
CA PHE A 67 9.18 -13.68 0.17
C PHE A 67 8.19 -13.38 -0.95
N VAL A 68 7.24 -14.26 -1.16
CA VAL A 68 6.22 -14.08 -2.19
C VAL A 68 4.89 -13.75 -1.53
N LEU A 69 4.28 -12.67 -1.97
CA LEU A 69 2.90 -12.34 -1.62
C LEU A 69 1.99 -12.84 -2.72
N HIS A 70 0.86 -13.41 -2.36
CA HIS A 70 -0.12 -13.83 -3.34
C HIS A 70 -1.49 -13.21 -3.05
N GLY A 71 -2.23 -12.98 -4.12
CA GLY A 71 -3.64 -12.63 -4.05
C GLY A 71 -4.47 -13.85 -4.44
N ALA A 72 -5.61 -13.59 -5.08
CA ALA A 72 -6.47 -14.67 -5.56
C ALA A 72 -5.88 -15.36 -6.79
N ASP A 73 -5.30 -14.59 -7.72
CA ASP A 73 -4.83 -15.11 -9.02
C ASP A 73 -3.36 -14.83 -9.33
N TYR A 74 -2.73 -13.91 -8.61
CA TYR A 74 -1.39 -13.46 -8.93
C TYR A 74 -0.47 -13.52 -7.72
N GLU A 75 0.83 -13.50 -8.01
CA GLU A 75 1.89 -13.48 -7.00
C GLU A 75 2.88 -12.38 -7.32
N ILE A 76 3.55 -11.86 -6.29
CA ILE A 76 4.58 -10.86 -6.45
C ILE A 76 5.74 -11.16 -5.49
N LEU A 77 6.96 -11.01 -5.97
CA LEU A 77 8.14 -11.16 -5.12
C LEU A 77 8.35 -9.85 -4.36
N VAL A 78 8.50 -9.97 -3.04
CA VAL A 78 8.77 -8.83 -2.16
C VAL A 78 10.16 -8.95 -1.59
N GLU A 79 10.95 -7.90 -1.71
CA GLU A 79 12.28 -7.80 -1.14
C GLU A 79 12.22 -6.88 0.08
N PHE A 80 12.76 -7.35 1.20
CA PHE A 80 12.70 -6.59 2.44
C PHE A 80 14.09 -6.35 3.08
N VAL A 81 15.10 -6.23 2.25
CA VAL A 81 16.49 -6.04 2.70
C VAL A 81 16.64 -4.82 3.59
N ASP A 82 16.06 -3.70 3.17
CA ASP A 82 16.15 -2.44 3.92
C ASP A 82 14.85 -2.07 4.62
N ALA A 83 13.96 -3.01 4.76
CA ALA A 83 12.63 -2.72 5.29
C ALA A 83 12.57 -2.81 6.81
N SER A 84 11.72 -1.96 7.39
CA SER A 84 11.27 -2.14 8.77
C SER A 84 10.18 -3.21 8.76
N VAL A 85 10.42 -4.31 9.45
CA VAL A 85 9.48 -5.43 9.49
C VAL A 85 8.88 -5.55 10.88
N SER A 86 7.56 -5.52 10.96
CA SER A 86 6.89 -5.72 12.24
C SER A 86 6.94 -7.20 12.64
N ASN A 87 6.77 -7.46 13.92
CA ASN A 87 6.74 -8.84 14.41
C ASN A 87 5.55 -9.59 13.80
N GLY A 88 5.74 -10.87 13.56
CA GLY A 88 4.66 -11.71 13.08
C GLY A 88 4.73 -12.06 11.61
N LEU A 89 5.81 -11.68 10.91
CA LEU A 89 5.97 -12.12 9.53
C LEU A 89 6.11 -13.64 9.51
N GLY A 90 5.26 -14.28 8.74
CA GLY A 90 5.26 -15.74 8.65
C GLY A 90 4.36 -16.22 7.54
N ASP A 91 4.39 -17.51 7.31
CA ASP A 91 3.60 -18.13 6.25
C ASP A 91 2.11 -17.92 6.47
N ASN A 92 1.40 -17.69 5.39
CA ASN A 92 -0.06 -17.51 5.38
C ASN A 92 -0.56 -16.30 6.18
N ARG A 93 0.32 -15.38 6.50
CA ARG A 93 -0.06 -14.14 7.18
C ARG A 93 -0.43 -13.09 6.15
N THR A 94 -1.40 -12.25 6.49
CA THR A 94 -1.72 -11.08 5.69
C THR A 94 -0.68 -10.01 5.97
N VAL A 95 -0.10 -9.45 4.92
CA VAL A 95 0.98 -8.49 5.01
C VAL A 95 0.62 -7.23 4.23
N TYR A 96 0.93 -6.09 4.82
CA TYR A 96 0.90 -4.80 4.14
C TYR A 96 2.34 -4.38 3.93
N ALA A 97 2.74 -4.20 2.69
CA ALA A 97 4.09 -3.76 2.35
C ALA A 97 4.00 -2.42 1.61
N LYS A 98 4.79 -1.46 2.08
CA LYS A 98 4.89 -0.16 1.41
C LYS A 98 6.27 -0.04 0.79
N GLY A 99 6.33 0.40 -0.44
CA GLY A 99 7.59 0.56 -1.14
C GLY A 99 7.38 0.87 -2.60
N VAL A 100 8.30 0.43 -3.43
CA VAL A 100 8.33 0.74 -4.86
C VAL A 100 8.42 -0.54 -5.67
N LEU A 101 7.61 -0.64 -6.72
CA LEU A 101 7.71 -1.76 -7.64
C LEU A 101 8.83 -1.51 -8.63
N LYS A 102 9.71 -2.49 -8.79
CA LYS A 102 10.83 -2.43 -9.73
C LYS A 102 10.74 -3.56 -10.74
N TYR A 103 11.27 -3.30 -11.91
CA TYR A 103 11.40 -4.32 -12.95
C TYR A 103 12.89 -4.61 -13.16
N ILE A 104 13.34 -5.76 -12.68
CA ILE A 104 14.75 -6.11 -12.64
C ILE A 104 14.93 -7.48 -13.29
N ASN A 105 15.80 -7.58 -14.28
CA ASN A 105 16.13 -8.84 -14.96
C ASN A 105 14.87 -9.61 -15.43
N SER A 106 13.94 -8.87 -16.02
CA SER A 106 12.68 -9.40 -16.55
C SER A 106 11.73 -9.91 -15.46
N VAL A 107 11.94 -9.51 -14.21
CA VAL A 107 11.10 -9.89 -13.08
C VAL A 107 10.63 -8.63 -12.34
N TYR A 108 9.36 -8.63 -11.97
CA TYR A 108 8.82 -7.56 -11.14
C TYR A 108 9.10 -7.89 -9.69
N VAL A 109 9.77 -6.96 -9.01
CA VAL A 109 10.13 -7.09 -7.59
C VAL A 109 9.61 -5.87 -6.85
N PHE A 110 8.91 -6.10 -5.75
CA PHE A 110 8.46 -5.00 -4.90
C PHE A 110 9.50 -4.77 -3.81
N GLU A 111 10.21 -3.65 -3.90
CA GLU A 111 11.21 -3.29 -2.89
C GLU A 111 10.49 -2.58 -1.75
N ALA A 112 10.29 -3.30 -0.65
CA ALA A 112 9.55 -2.78 0.48
C ALA A 112 10.43 -1.94 1.40
N ASP A 113 9.89 -0.85 1.89
CA ASP A 113 10.52 -0.01 2.92
C ASP A 113 9.95 -0.33 4.29
N ILE A 114 8.68 -0.68 4.33
CA ILE A 114 7.97 -0.99 5.57
C ILE A 114 7.11 -2.21 5.31
N ILE A 115 7.19 -3.18 6.21
CA ILE A 115 6.34 -4.37 6.16
C ILE A 115 5.59 -4.46 7.48
N LYS A 116 4.27 -4.48 7.39
CA LYS A 116 3.40 -4.65 8.55
C LYS A 116 2.59 -5.91 8.38
N THR A 117 2.57 -6.72 9.42
CA THR A 117 1.75 -7.92 9.40
C THR A 117 0.44 -7.64 10.13
N SER A 118 -0.62 -8.26 9.62
CA SER A 118 -1.89 -8.27 10.30
C SER A 118 -1.77 -9.26 11.44
N CYS A 119 -1.55 -8.77 12.64
CA CYS A 119 -1.48 -9.66 13.79
C CYS A 119 -2.85 -10.26 14.05
N PRO A 120 -2.95 -11.57 14.30
CA PRO A 120 -4.20 -12.11 14.81
C PRO A 120 -4.53 -11.35 16.08
N SER A 121 -5.77 -10.93 16.19
CA SER A 121 -6.19 -10.12 17.32
C SER A 121 -5.90 -10.86 18.63
N LYS A 122 -5.27 -10.17 19.55
CA LYS A 122 -5.06 -10.75 20.88
C LYS A 122 -6.36 -10.96 21.63
N TYR A 123 -7.40 -10.43 21.09
CA TYR A 123 -8.73 -10.46 21.69
C TYR A 123 -9.63 -11.53 21.10
N GLU A 124 -9.11 -12.34 20.22
CA GLU A 124 -9.84 -13.42 19.57
C GLU A 124 -9.75 -14.73 20.35
N GLU A 125 -9.48 -14.67 21.55
CA GLU A 125 -9.40 -15.88 22.38
C GLU A 125 -10.75 -16.31 22.93
#